data_1ef46b45e5f464d297b8398b2d184745
#
_entry.id   1ef46b45e5f464d297b8398b2d184745
#
_cell.length_a   1.000
_cell.length_b   1.000
_cell.length_c   1.000
_cell.angle_alpha   90.00
_cell.angle_beta   90.00
_cell.angle_gamma   90.00
#
_symmetry.space_group_name_H-M   'P 1'
#
loop_
_entity.id
_entity.type
_entity.pdbx_description
1 polymer ?
#
loop_
_entity_poly.entity_id
_entity_poly.type
_entity_poly.pdbx_seq_one_letter_code
_entity_poly.pdbx_strand_id
1 'polypeptide(L)'
;MKDMTTTPVDPFRVVFVCTGNICRSPMAEVVFRENADAVGLGSRVVSTSAGTGDWHVGERADQRTLDALERRGYDGTRHRARQFTHDDFGGSDLVIALDRSHERILRGWARDEGDADKIALLMAFDPHAATLDVPDPYYAGRGMFDEVLAMIESASRSLFRQLEPAIRPVI
;
A
#
# COMPACT_ATOMS: atom_id res chain seq x y z
N MET A 1 -6.93 -29.05 32.09
CA MET A 1 -6.17 -28.60 30.93
C MET A 1 -6.78 -27.27 30.44
N LYS A 2 -6.11 -26.19 30.73
CA LYS A 2 -6.61 -24.91 30.30
C LYS A 2 -6.30 -24.74 28.81
N ASP A 3 -7.34 -24.63 28.03
CA ASP A 3 -7.25 -24.18 26.66
C ASP A 3 -6.55 -22.82 26.67
N MET A 4 -5.28 -22.82 26.31
CA MET A 4 -4.58 -21.58 26.02
C MET A 4 -5.07 -21.12 24.66
N THR A 5 -6.28 -20.57 24.63
CA THR A 5 -6.72 -19.79 23.48
C THR A 5 -5.81 -18.57 23.43
N THR A 6 -4.74 -18.67 22.65
CA THR A 6 -3.99 -17.51 22.22
C THR A 6 -4.97 -16.61 21.51
N THR A 7 -5.32 -15.48 22.15
CA THR A 7 -6.06 -14.42 21.48
C THR A 7 -5.29 -14.10 20.20
N PRO A 8 -5.89 -14.24 19.00
CA PRO A 8 -5.19 -13.87 17.79
C PRO A 8 -4.82 -12.39 17.90
N VAL A 9 -3.53 -12.11 17.80
CA VAL A 9 -3.05 -10.72 17.74
C VAL A 9 -3.56 -10.16 16.43
N ASP A 10 -4.24 -9.02 16.49
CA ASP A 10 -4.73 -8.33 15.29
C ASP A 10 -3.59 -8.08 14.31
N PRO A 11 -3.77 -8.35 13.02
CA PRO A 11 -2.76 -8.07 12.02
C PRO A 11 -2.52 -6.56 11.90
N PHE A 12 -1.32 -6.20 11.49
CA PHE A 12 -1.00 -4.81 11.14
C PHE A 12 -1.68 -4.48 9.81
N ARG A 13 -2.43 -3.39 9.78
CA ARG A 13 -3.25 -3.00 8.63
C ARG A 13 -2.70 -1.76 7.96
N VAL A 14 -2.37 -1.87 6.69
CA VAL A 14 -1.88 -0.76 5.88
C VAL A 14 -2.76 -0.58 4.64
N VAL A 15 -3.09 0.65 4.31
CA VAL A 15 -3.79 0.99 3.06
C VAL A 15 -2.92 1.95 2.24
N PHE A 16 -2.68 1.59 0.98
CA PHE A 16 -1.94 2.41 0.02
C PHE A 16 -2.92 3.18 -0.84
N VAL A 17 -2.68 4.48 -1.04
CA VAL A 17 -3.64 5.36 -1.70
C VAL A 17 -3.00 6.10 -2.88
N CYS A 18 -3.63 6.00 -4.04
CA CYS A 18 -3.30 6.80 -5.22
C CYS A 18 -4.59 7.44 -5.77
N THR A 19 -4.60 7.90 -7.01
CA THR A 19 -5.75 8.59 -7.58
C THR A 19 -6.87 7.62 -7.97
N GLY A 20 -6.61 6.74 -8.92
CA GLY A 20 -7.64 5.86 -9.50
C GLY A 20 -7.68 4.45 -8.95
N ASN A 21 -6.71 4.07 -8.14
CA ASN A 21 -6.58 2.73 -7.57
C ASN A 21 -6.48 1.62 -8.64
N ILE A 22 -5.85 1.91 -9.77
CA ILE A 22 -5.63 0.93 -10.85
C ILE A 22 -4.15 0.78 -11.25
N CYS A 23 -3.26 1.66 -10.81
CA CYS A 23 -1.84 1.61 -11.18
C CYS A 23 -0.93 1.52 -9.96
N ARG A 24 -0.63 2.65 -9.31
CA ARG A 24 0.40 2.76 -8.26
C ARG A 24 0.03 2.05 -6.97
N SER A 25 -1.15 2.31 -6.44
CA SER A 25 -1.56 1.71 -5.15
C SER A 25 -1.78 0.21 -5.22
N PRO A 26 -2.31 -0.37 -6.31
CA PRO A 26 -2.33 -1.84 -6.44
C PRO A 26 -0.93 -2.45 -6.46
N MET A 27 0.04 -1.81 -7.11
CA MET A 27 1.43 -2.27 -7.08
C MET A 27 1.97 -2.31 -5.64
N ALA A 28 1.77 -1.22 -4.89
CA ALA A 28 2.25 -1.13 -3.52
C ALA A 28 1.59 -2.17 -2.61
N GLU A 29 0.29 -2.37 -2.75
CA GLU A 29 -0.46 -3.38 -1.99
C GLU A 29 0.12 -4.77 -2.20
N VAL A 30 0.32 -5.16 -3.46
CA VAL A 30 0.80 -6.50 -3.83
C VAL A 30 2.24 -6.71 -3.38
N VAL A 31 3.11 -5.73 -3.62
CA VAL A 31 4.54 -5.82 -3.25
C VAL A 31 4.70 -5.91 -1.73
N PHE A 32 3.98 -5.10 -0.97
CA PHE A 32 4.08 -5.12 0.49
C PHE A 32 3.59 -6.45 1.06
N ARG A 33 2.48 -6.97 0.54
CA ARG A 33 1.97 -8.28 0.93
C ARG A 33 3.00 -9.38 0.67
N GLU A 34 3.62 -9.35 -0.50
CA GLU A 34 4.64 -10.34 -0.87
C GLU A 34 5.90 -10.24 -0.01
N ASN A 35 6.29 -9.03 0.38
CA ASN A 35 7.39 -8.84 1.33
C ASN A 35 7.12 -9.54 2.67
N ALA A 36 5.90 -9.45 3.16
CA ALA A 36 5.49 -10.12 4.40
C ALA A 36 5.46 -11.65 4.22
N ASP A 37 4.88 -12.13 3.11
CA ASP A 37 4.78 -13.56 2.81
C ASP A 37 6.18 -14.20 2.71
N ALA A 38 7.12 -13.51 2.10
CA ALA A 38 8.48 -14.01 1.87
C ALA A 38 9.25 -14.32 3.17
N VAL A 39 8.88 -13.69 4.28
CA VAL A 39 9.51 -13.91 5.59
C VAL A 39 8.56 -14.58 6.59
N GLY A 40 7.46 -15.16 6.12
CA GLY A 40 6.53 -15.91 6.95
C GLY A 40 5.60 -15.05 7.80
N LEU A 41 5.47 -13.76 7.48
CA LEU A 41 4.63 -12.81 8.23
C LEU A 41 3.32 -12.43 7.51
N GLY A 42 2.94 -13.17 6.47
CA GLY A 42 1.74 -12.85 5.67
C GLY A 42 0.45 -12.80 6.47
N SER A 43 0.30 -13.68 7.47
CA SER A 43 -0.89 -13.68 8.34
C SER A 43 -0.91 -12.52 9.34
N ARG A 44 0.20 -11.80 9.48
CA ARG A 44 0.38 -10.69 10.43
C ARG A 44 0.13 -9.32 9.80
N VAL A 45 -0.18 -9.29 8.51
CA VAL A 45 -0.33 -8.07 7.73
C VAL A 45 -1.61 -8.15 6.91
N VAL A 46 -2.37 -7.06 6.91
CA VAL A 46 -3.44 -6.84 5.94
C VAL A 46 -3.01 -5.64 5.08
N SER A 47 -2.67 -5.92 3.82
CA SER A 47 -2.28 -4.91 2.85
C SER A 47 -3.42 -4.67 1.88
N THR A 48 -3.91 -3.44 1.83
CA THR A 48 -5.01 -3.03 0.96
C THR A 48 -4.64 -1.77 0.19
N SER A 49 -5.47 -1.39 -0.75
CA SER A 49 -5.30 -0.14 -1.50
C SER A 49 -6.65 0.51 -1.81
N ALA A 50 -6.61 1.81 -2.08
CA ALA A 50 -7.79 2.59 -2.40
C ALA A 50 -7.40 3.80 -3.27
N GLY A 51 -8.38 4.45 -3.87
CA GLY A 51 -8.18 5.67 -4.64
C GLY A 51 -8.78 6.88 -3.94
N THR A 52 -8.24 8.06 -4.23
CA THR A 52 -8.88 9.30 -3.83
C THR A 52 -10.13 9.58 -4.68
N GLY A 53 -10.13 9.10 -5.93
CA GLY A 53 -11.28 9.21 -6.84
C GLY A 53 -12.07 7.91 -6.96
N ASP A 54 -13.20 7.99 -7.65
CA ASP A 54 -14.15 6.90 -7.81
C ASP A 54 -14.32 6.43 -9.27
N TRP A 55 -13.51 6.98 -10.19
CA TRP A 55 -13.69 6.78 -11.64
C TRP A 55 -13.61 5.32 -12.08
N HIS A 56 -12.85 4.50 -11.37
CA HIS A 56 -12.55 3.12 -11.73
C HIS A 56 -13.10 2.09 -10.76
N VAL A 57 -13.98 2.49 -9.84
CA VAL A 57 -14.52 1.57 -8.81
C VAL A 57 -15.07 0.28 -9.45
N GLY A 58 -14.62 -0.86 -8.94
CA GLY A 58 -14.98 -2.19 -9.43
C GLY A 58 -14.11 -2.71 -10.55
N GLU A 59 -13.29 -1.88 -11.17
CA GLU A 59 -12.40 -2.30 -12.26
C GLU A 59 -11.18 -3.06 -11.75
N ARG A 60 -10.63 -3.89 -12.62
CA ARG A 60 -9.33 -4.54 -12.38
C ARG A 60 -8.22 -3.50 -12.45
N ALA A 61 -7.04 -3.86 -11.97
CA ALA A 61 -5.86 -3.03 -12.19
C ALA A 61 -5.63 -2.85 -13.70
N ASP A 62 -5.03 -1.71 -14.07
CA ASP A 62 -4.64 -1.44 -15.46
C ASP A 62 -3.82 -2.62 -15.99
N GLN A 63 -4.07 -3.03 -17.24
CA GLN A 63 -3.38 -4.19 -17.81
C GLN A 63 -1.85 -4.03 -17.81
N ARG A 64 -1.37 -2.81 -17.98
CA ARG A 64 0.08 -2.52 -17.95
C ARG A 64 0.64 -2.70 -16.53
N THR A 65 -0.16 -2.42 -15.50
CA THR A 65 0.18 -2.72 -14.09
C THR A 65 0.27 -4.22 -13.88
N LEU A 66 -0.72 -4.97 -14.35
CA LEU A 66 -0.72 -6.43 -14.23
C LEU A 66 0.47 -7.06 -14.94
N ASP A 67 0.80 -6.57 -16.13
CA ASP A 67 1.93 -7.05 -16.91
C ASP A 67 3.28 -6.76 -16.22
N ALA A 68 3.43 -5.55 -15.68
CA ALA A 68 4.64 -5.17 -14.94
C ALA A 68 4.84 -6.02 -13.69
N LEU A 69 3.77 -6.25 -12.93
CA LEU A 69 3.78 -7.12 -11.76
C LEU A 69 4.16 -8.55 -12.15
N GLU A 70 3.53 -9.09 -13.20
CA GLU A 70 3.80 -10.46 -13.65
C GLU A 70 5.25 -10.66 -14.07
N ARG A 71 5.84 -9.68 -14.76
CA ARG A 71 7.27 -9.74 -15.16
C ARG A 71 8.21 -9.89 -13.98
N ARG A 72 7.79 -9.47 -12.79
CA ARG A 72 8.58 -9.56 -11.57
C ARG A 72 8.11 -10.64 -10.61
N GLY A 73 7.17 -11.50 -11.05
CA GLY A 73 6.70 -12.64 -10.27
C GLY A 73 5.57 -12.33 -9.30
N TYR A 74 4.92 -11.19 -9.41
CA TYR A 74 3.76 -10.83 -8.58
C TYR A 74 2.45 -11.12 -9.32
N ASP A 75 1.40 -11.38 -8.54
CA ASP A 75 0.03 -11.55 -9.06
C ASP A 75 -0.88 -10.43 -8.55
N GLY A 76 -1.30 -9.56 -9.44
CA GLY A 76 -2.24 -8.48 -9.16
C GLY A 76 -3.66 -8.73 -9.64
N THR A 77 -3.97 -9.93 -10.13
CA THR A 77 -5.23 -10.21 -10.83
C THR A 77 -6.48 -10.13 -9.95
N ARG A 78 -6.34 -10.25 -8.63
CA ARG A 78 -7.48 -10.20 -7.71
C ARG A 78 -7.93 -8.78 -7.38
N HIS A 79 -7.10 -7.79 -7.70
CA HIS A 79 -7.41 -6.40 -7.35
C HIS A 79 -8.70 -5.92 -8.02
N ARG A 80 -9.50 -5.18 -7.24
CA ARG A 80 -10.62 -4.37 -7.72
C ARG A 80 -10.52 -3.00 -7.12
N ALA A 81 -10.61 -1.98 -7.97
CA ALA A 81 -10.48 -0.59 -7.54
C ALA A 81 -11.64 -0.22 -6.60
N ARG A 82 -11.32 0.57 -5.58
CA ARG A 82 -12.29 1.14 -4.64
C ARG A 82 -11.86 2.54 -4.25
N GLN A 83 -12.81 3.34 -3.75
CA GLN A 83 -12.52 4.66 -3.23
C GLN A 83 -12.20 4.58 -1.73
N PHE A 84 -11.25 5.39 -1.30
CA PHE A 84 -10.94 5.58 0.11
C PHE A 84 -12.12 6.22 0.82
N THR A 85 -12.45 5.73 2.01
CA THR A 85 -13.53 6.27 2.86
C THR A 85 -13.00 6.61 4.25
N HIS A 86 -13.77 7.38 5.02
CA HIS A 86 -13.40 7.72 6.39
C HIS A 86 -13.21 6.48 7.28
N ASP A 87 -13.94 5.40 6.99
CA ASP A 87 -13.79 4.13 7.72
C ASP A 87 -12.40 3.52 7.56
N ASP A 88 -11.71 3.83 6.47
CA ASP A 88 -10.34 3.34 6.26
C ASP A 88 -9.36 3.90 7.29
N PHE A 89 -9.58 5.10 7.82
CA PHE A 89 -8.77 5.61 8.90
C PHE A 89 -8.90 4.75 10.17
N GLY A 90 -10.14 4.45 10.56
CA GLY A 90 -10.39 3.61 11.73
C GLY A 90 -9.94 2.16 11.54
N GLY A 91 -10.03 1.66 10.33
CA GLY A 91 -9.67 0.28 9.99
C GLY A 91 -8.21 0.05 9.66
N SER A 92 -7.37 1.08 9.67
CA SER A 92 -5.96 0.98 9.29
C SER A 92 -5.06 1.48 10.41
N ASP A 93 -3.88 0.88 10.53
CA ASP A 93 -2.81 1.37 11.39
C ASP A 93 -1.98 2.43 10.67
N LEU A 94 -1.90 2.34 9.35
CA LEU A 94 -1.09 3.23 8.54
C LEU A 94 -1.79 3.48 7.20
N VAL A 95 -1.82 4.75 6.79
CA VAL A 95 -2.40 5.22 5.53
C VAL A 95 -1.26 5.82 4.70
N ILE A 96 -0.88 5.13 3.63
CA ILE A 96 0.30 5.48 2.83
C ILE A 96 -0.12 6.14 1.52
N ALA A 97 0.26 7.39 1.35
CA ALA A 97 0.07 8.14 0.11
C ALA A 97 1.21 7.85 -0.89
N LEU A 98 0.88 7.71 -2.16
CA LEU A 98 1.86 7.43 -3.22
C LEU A 98 2.55 8.69 -3.72
N ASP A 99 1.92 9.86 -3.55
CA ASP A 99 2.55 11.16 -3.82
C ASP A 99 1.97 12.25 -2.91
N ARG A 100 2.56 13.44 -2.98
CA ARG A 100 2.16 14.54 -2.10
C ARG A 100 0.75 15.07 -2.37
N SER A 101 0.22 14.88 -3.59
CA SER A 101 -1.16 15.27 -3.88
C SER A 101 -2.15 14.37 -3.13
N HIS A 102 -1.89 13.07 -3.05
CA HIS A 102 -2.70 12.13 -2.27
C HIS A 102 -2.60 12.44 -0.77
N GLU A 103 -1.40 12.73 -0.29
CA GLU A 103 -1.21 13.13 1.11
C GLU A 103 -2.05 14.35 1.46
N ARG A 104 -2.04 15.37 0.61
CA ARG A 104 -2.82 16.60 0.84
C ARG A 104 -4.32 16.32 0.92
N ILE A 105 -4.82 15.49 0.01
CA ILE A 105 -6.25 15.11 -0.01
C ILE A 105 -6.60 14.33 1.26
N LEU A 106 -5.79 13.36 1.63
CA LEU A 106 -6.02 12.54 2.83
C LEU A 106 -6.00 13.39 4.09
N ARG A 107 -5.08 14.35 4.19
CA ARG A 107 -5.04 15.26 5.34
C ARG A 107 -6.29 16.13 5.42
N GLY A 108 -6.84 16.53 4.27
CA GLY A 108 -8.11 17.24 4.20
C GLY A 108 -9.30 16.39 4.66
N TRP A 109 -9.20 15.07 4.52
CA TRP A 109 -10.25 14.13 4.93
C TRP A 109 -10.09 13.65 6.37
N ALA A 110 -8.94 13.84 6.99
CA ALA A 110 -8.70 13.46 8.37
C ALA A 110 -9.66 14.21 9.29
N ARG A 111 -10.32 13.51 10.20
CA ARG A 111 -11.34 14.06 11.10
C ARG A 111 -10.73 14.61 12.38
N ASP A 112 -9.56 14.12 12.74
CA ASP A 112 -8.85 14.47 13.96
C ASP A 112 -7.35 14.20 13.81
N GLU A 113 -6.59 14.48 14.88
CA GLU A 113 -5.15 14.23 14.88
C GLU A 113 -4.81 12.74 14.79
N GLY A 114 -5.65 11.87 15.34
CA GLY A 114 -5.46 10.43 15.26
C GLY A 114 -5.48 9.92 13.83
N ASP A 115 -6.41 10.42 13.01
CA ASP A 115 -6.44 10.10 11.58
C ASP A 115 -5.20 10.66 10.86
N ALA A 116 -4.87 11.94 11.13
CA ALA A 116 -3.75 12.62 10.49
C ALA A 116 -2.41 11.96 10.80
N ASP A 117 -2.23 11.47 12.01
CA ASP A 117 -0.99 10.81 12.45
C ASP A 117 -0.72 9.49 11.70
N LYS A 118 -1.74 8.88 11.11
CA LYS A 118 -1.60 7.63 10.34
C LYS A 118 -1.10 7.88 8.92
N ILE A 119 -1.17 9.11 8.42
CA ILE A 119 -0.85 9.45 7.03
C ILE A 119 0.66 9.61 6.87
N ALA A 120 1.23 8.92 5.88
CA ALA A 120 2.64 9.05 5.52
C ALA A 120 2.82 8.88 4.01
N LEU A 121 3.95 9.34 3.50
CA LEU A 121 4.33 9.16 2.09
C LEU A 121 5.17 7.89 1.95
N LEU A 122 4.86 7.05 0.97
CA LEU A 122 5.63 5.84 0.70
C LEU A 122 7.12 6.15 0.49
N MET A 123 7.41 7.13 -0.36
CA MET A 123 8.80 7.47 -0.72
C MET A 123 9.60 8.08 0.43
N ALA A 124 8.94 8.56 1.49
CA ALA A 124 9.64 9.06 2.69
C ALA A 124 10.35 7.93 3.47
N PHE A 125 9.97 6.68 3.25
CA PHE A 125 10.59 5.53 3.90
C PHE A 125 11.84 5.03 3.16
N ASP A 126 12.08 5.49 1.93
CA ASP A 126 13.26 5.12 1.16
C ASP A 126 14.35 6.21 1.33
N PRO A 127 15.45 5.90 2.06
CA PRO A 127 16.50 6.89 2.30
C PRO A 127 17.27 7.26 1.03
N HIS A 128 17.13 6.51 -0.05
CA HIS A 128 17.81 6.75 -1.32
C HIS A 128 16.89 7.39 -2.37
N ALA A 129 15.63 7.68 -2.02
CA ALA A 129 14.70 8.27 -2.95
C ALA A 129 15.07 9.71 -3.31
N ALA A 130 15.07 10.02 -4.61
CA ALA A 130 15.33 11.37 -5.10
C ALA A 130 14.08 12.27 -5.04
N THR A 131 12.90 11.69 -4.84
CA THR A 131 11.62 12.40 -4.82
C THR A 131 10.68 11.77 -3.80
N LEU A 132 9.72 12.56 -3.31
CA LEU A 132 8.64 12.08 -2.44
C LEU A 132 7.42 11.61 -3.23
N ASP A 133 7.45 11.72 -4.55
CA ASP A 133 6.32 11.39 -5.42
C ASP A 133 6.64 10.18 -6.29
N VAL A 134 5.78 9.16 -6.24
CA VAL A 134 5.76 8.13 -7.27
C VAL A 134 5.01 8.70 -8.46
N PRO A 135 5.64 8.87 -9.64
CA PRO A 135 4.97 9.47 -10.79
C PRO A 135 3.80 8.60 -11.27
N ASP A 136 2.78 9.26 -11.83
CA ASP A 136 1.63 8.57 -12.40
C ASP A 136 1.98 8.03 -13.79
N PRO A 137 2.01 6.71 -14.01
CA PRO A 137 2.38 6.14 -15.30
C PRO A 137 1.24 6.07 -16.30
N TYR A 138 0.02 6.44 -15.92
CA TYR A 138 -1.20 6.18 -16.71
C TYR A 138 -1.13 6.72 -18.14
N TYR A 139 -0.57 7.93 -18.32
CA TYR A 139 -0.44 8.57 -19.63
C TYR A 139 0.93 8.34 -20.28
N ALA A 140 1.76 7.48 -19.68
CA ALA A 140 3.09 7.16 -20.18
C ALA A 140 3.13 5.80 -20.87
N GLY A 141 4.27 5.46 -21.48
CA GLY A 141 4.47 4.14 -22.09
C GLY A 141 4.69 3.04 -21.06
N ARG A 142 4.72 1.79 -21.55
CA ARG A 142 4.87 0.58 -20.69
C ARG A 142 6.13 0.61 -19.84
N GLY A 143 7.23 1.16 -20.36
CA GLY A 143 8.48 1.28 -19.60
C GLY A 143 8.36 2.07 -18.32
N MET A 144 7.48 3.06 -18.27
CA MET A 144 7.22 3.83 -17.06
C MET A 144 6.56 2.97 -15.97
N PHE A 145 5.74 1.99 -16.33
CA PHE A 145 5.15 1.06 -15.35
C PHE A 145 6.24 0.22 -14.67
N ASP A 146 7.24 -0.23 -15.41
CA ASP A 146 8.38 -0.96 -14.83
C ASP A 146 9.22 -0.06 -13.91
N GLU A 147 9.46 1.18 -14.30
CA GLU A 147 10.20 2.15 -13.47
C GLU A 147 9.46 2.48 -12.18
N VAL A 148 8.15 2.72 -12.27
CA VAL A 148 7.28 2.98 -11.12
C VAL A 148 7.27 1.79 -10.18
N LEU A 149 7.17 0.58 -10.71
CA LEU A 149 7.20 -0.64 -9.90
C LEU A 149 8.54 -0.78 -9.17
N ALA A 150 9.66 -0.48 -9.83
CA ALA A 150 10.98 -0.52 -9.19
C ALA A 150 11.08 0.48 -8.03
N MET A 151 10.56 1.69 -8.19
CA MET A 151 10.50 2.68 -7.10
C MET A 151 9.66 2.17 -5.93
N ILE A 152 8.50 1.61 -6.22
CA ILE A 152 7.58 1.06 -5.21
C ILE A 152 8.22 -0.12 -4.49
N GLU A 153 8.91 -1.00 -5.21
CA GLU A 153 9.62 -2.13 -4.59
C GLU A 153 10.68 -1.67 -3.60
N SER A 154 11.49 -0.70 -3.98
CA SER A 154 12.56 -0.17 -3.12
C SER A 154 11.99 0.46 -1.86
N ALA A 155 11.00 1.35 -2.01
CA ALA A 155 10.37 2.04 -0.89
C ALA A 155 9.57 1.07 0.00
N SER A 156 8.86 0.13 -0.60
CA SER A 156 8.07 -0.88 0.12
C SER A 156 8.95 -1.79 0.97
N ARG A 157 10.10 -2.19 0.44
CA ARG A 157 11.09 -2.99 1.19
C ARG A 157 11.59 -2.24 2.42
N SER A 158 11.90 -0.97 2.26
CA SER A 158 12.35 -0.10 3.36
C SER A 158 11.24 0.11 4.39
N LEU A 159 10.02 0.37 3.93
CA LEU A 159 8.84 0.48 4.79
C LEU A 159 8.64 -0.80 5.61
N PHE A 160 8.66 -1.95 4.94
CA PHE A 160 8.47 -3.24 5.62
C PHE A 160 9.52 -3.46 6.72
N ARG A 161 10.79 -3.19 6.42
CA ARG A 161 11.86 -3.32 7.44
C ARG A 161 11.63 -2.44 8.65
N GLN A 162 11.14 -1.22 8.43
CA GLN A 162 10.85 -0.29 9.53
C GLN A 162 9.63 -0.70 10.35
N LEU A 163 8.65 -1.37 9.73
CA LEU A 163 7.44 -1.84 10.39
C LEU A 163 7.59 -3.24 11.00
N GLU A 164 8.60 -3.99 10.62
CA GLU A 164 8.77 -5.37 11.04
C GLU A 164 8.72 -5.58 12.56
N PRO A 165 9.34 -4.73 13.39
CA PRO A 165 9.22 -4.86 14.85
C PRO A 165 7.77 -4.74 15.36
N ALA A 166 6.92 -3.96 14.70
CA ALA A 166 5.51 -3.82 15.06
C ALA A 166 4.66 -4.99 14.53
N ILE A 167 5.13 -5.66 13.47
CA ILE A 167 4.43 -6.76 12.82
C ILE A 167 4.75 -8.09 13.49
N ARG A 168 6.01 -8.30 13.93
CA ARG A 168 6.41 -9.53 14.60
C ARG A 168 5.73 -9.66 15.96
N PRO A 169 5.25 -10.87 16.29
CA PRO A 169 4.68 -11.07 17.62
C PRO A 169 5.77 -10.87 18.70
N VAL A 170 5.37 -10.21 19.78
CA VAL A 170 6.23 -10.13 20.98
C VAL A 170 6.19 -11.51 21.62
N ILE A 171 7.37 -12.13 21.76
CA ILE A 171 7.52 -13.41 22.43
C ILE A 171 7.69 -13.15 23.93
#